data_2c46e114d4580a8251545d5fce3f4f60
#
_entry.id   2c46e114d4580a8251545d5fce3f4f60
#
_cell.length_a   1.000
_cell.length_b   1.000
_cell.length_c   1.000
_cell.angle_alpha   90.00
_cell.angle_beta   90.00
_cell.angle_gamma   90.00
#
_symmetry.space_group_name_H-M   'P 1'
#
loop_
_entity.id
_entity.type
_entity.pdbx_description
1 polymer ?
#
loop_
_entity_poly.entity_id
_entity_poly.type
_entity_poly.pdbx_seq_one_letter_code
_entity_poly.pdbx_strand_id
1 'polypeptide(L)'
;RFYLKHVVRIQESEPERIEWNARDFGTLVHVVLEDFGHNPEARNLCSEKEIADWVHQDLERVLQERIGRELPAAIRIQKEVMKKRLSWFAECQAAQYAEGWRITEVEKIFQLKIGGIEVRGQIDRIEENEETGAKRVLDYKTKSKDHGVVKAHAVQIKSNTRWPEHLKEVEAVKAMLPLGYRGKEAEARWTNLQPPLYALAMGELDSVGYFGLGATRSNVGVYLWPDFGSADLEAARK
;
A
#
# COMPACT_ATOMS: atom_id res chain seq x y z
N ARG A 1 9.56 -19.21 21.18
CA ARG A 1 8.81 -18.00 20.77
C ARG A 1 7.76 -18.31 19.73
N PHE A 2 8.09 -19.00 18.61
CA PHE A 2 7.14 -19.40 17.57
C PHE A 2 5.97 -20.20 18.14
N TYR A 3 6.23 -21.26 18.93
CA TYR A 3 5.22 -22.10 19.55
C TYR A 3 4.26 -21.33 20.45
N LEU A 4 4.78 -20.45 21.31
CA LEU A 4 3.98 -19.62 22.22
C LEU A 4 3.06 -18.66 21.45
N LYS A 5 3.56 -18.06 20.37
CA LYS A 5 2.83 -17.07 19.58
C LYS A 5 1.78 -17.73 18.66
N HIS A 6 2.13 -18.80 17.97
CA HIS A 6 1.33 -19.36 16.87
C HIS A 6 0.52 -20.61 17.25
N VAL A 7 0.96 -21.39 18.23
CA VAL A 7 0.27 -22.58 18.69
C VAL A 7 -0.55 -22.29 19.95
N VAL A 8 0.07 -21.72 20.97
CA VAL A 8 -0.60 -21.39 22.24
C VAL A 8 -1.34 -20.07 22.21
N ARG A 9 -1.08 -19.23 21.17
CA ARG A 9 -1.69 -17.90 20.98
C ARG A 9 -1.51 -16.95 22.17
N ILE A 10 -0.43 -17.10 22.94
CA ILE A 10 -0.08 -16.15 23.97
C ILE A 10 0.35 -14.87 23.26
N GLN A 11 -0.42 -13.82 23.44
CA GLN A 11 0.00 -12.46 23.08
C GLN A 11 0.90 -11.94 24.21
N GLU A 12 2.08 -11.43 23.87
CA GLU A 12 2.86 -10.67 24.83
C GLU A 12 1.98 -9.48 25.26
N SER A 13 1.74 -9.34 26.56
CA SER A 13 1.16 -8.10 27.11
C SER A 13 2.19 -7.01 26.84
N GLU A 14 1.94 -6.20 25.82
CA GLU A 14 2.78 -5.02 25.60
C GLU A 14 2.49 -4.04 26.73
N PRO A 15 3.52 -3.47 27.39
CA PRO A 15 3.30 -2.40 28.36
C PRO A 15 2.51 -1.29 27.68
N GLU A 16 1.64 -0.60 28.43
CA GLU A 16 0.84 0.52 27.92
C GLU A 16 1.73 1.46 27.11
N ARG A 17 1.59 1.38 25.77
CA ARG A 17 2.40 2.20 24.88
C ARG A 17 1.93 3.63 24.98
N ILE A 18 2.83 4.48 25.44
CA ILE A 18 2.59 5.92 25.56
C ILE A 18 2.49 6.58 24.17
N GLU A 19 3.03 5.93 23.13
CA GLU A 19 3.05 6.41 21.74
C GLU A 19 2.87 5.27 20.73
N TRP A 20 2.39 5.61 19.53
CA TRP A 20 2.33 4.67 18.42
C TRP A 20 3.68 4.50 17.75
N ASN A 21 4.02 3.28 17.40
CA ASN A 21 5.11 3.03 16.47
C ASN A 21 4.65 3.25 15.02
N ALA A 22 5.59 3.15 14.07
CA ALA A 22 5.28 3.38 12.65
C ALA A 22 4.22 2.41 12.09
N ARG A 23 4.13 1.18 12.63
CA ARG A 23 3.14 0.19 12.22
C ARG A 23 1.75 0.57 12.74
N ASP A 24 1.65 0.94 14.01
CA ASP A 24 0.38 1.33 14.62
C ASP A 24 -0.18 2.57 13.92
N PHE A 25 0.70 3.55 13.64
CA PHE A 25 0.35 4.74 12.87
C PHE A 25 -0.17 4.37 11.48
N GLY A 26 0.53 3.47 10.76
CA GLY A 26 0.11 2.98 9.45
C GLY A 26 -1.26 2.30 9.51
N THR A 27 -1.47 1.41 10.49
CA THR A 27 -2.74 0.70 10.66
C THR A 27 -3.91 1.64 10.89
N LEU A 28 -3.74 2.70 11.70
CA LEU A 28 -4.80 3.69 11.93
C LEU A 28 -5.15 4.47 10.66
N VAL A 29 -4.13 4.88 9.89
CA VAL A 29 -4.36 5.55 8.61
C VAL A 29 -5.11 4.63 7.64
N HIS A 30 -4.70 3.35 7.52
CA HIS A 30 -5.39 2.40 6.66
C HIS A 30 -6.87 2.26 7.02
N VAL A 31 -7.21 2.16 8.31
CA VAL A 31 -8.62 2.06 8.75
C VAL A 31 -9.44 3.26 8.31
N VAL A 32 -8.93 4.48 8.51
CA VAL A 32 -9.64 5.70 8.07
C VAL A 32 -9.82 5.73 6.56
N LEU A 33 -8.84 5.29 5.78
CA LEU A 33 -8.91 5.27 4.32
C LEU A 33 -9.80 4.12 3.79
N GLU A 34 -9.84 2.99 4.49
CA GLU A 34 -10.76 1.90 4.26
C GLU A 34 -12.21 2.37 4.47
N ASP A 35 -12.49 3.00 5.62
CA ASP A 35 -13.81 3.54 5.93
C ASP A 35 -14.25 4.61 4.92
N PHE A 36 -13.32 5.48 4.50
CA PHE A 36 -13.56 6.45 3.42
C PHE A 36 -13.96 5.78 2.11
N GLY A 37 -13.24 4.73 1.71
CA GLY A 37 -13.50 4.01 0.46
C GLY A 37 -14.76 3.14 0.51
N HIS A 38 -15.10 2.59 1.67
CA HIS A 38 -16.34 1.81 1.86
C HIS A 38 -17.59 2.68 1.91
N ASN A 39 -17.48 3.93 2.36
CA ASN A 39 -18.61 4.84 2.43
C ASN A 39 -18.96 5.41 1.04
N PRO A 40 -20.16 5.08 0.47
CA PRO A 40 -20.53 5.51 -0.89
C PRO A 40 -20.62 7.03 -1.05
N GLU A 41 -20.97 7.76 0.00
CA GLU A 41 -21.05 9.22 -0.04
C GLU A 41 -19.64 9.82 0.06
N ALA A 42 -18.82 9.33 0.99
CA ALA A 42 -17.47 9.84 1.22
C ALA A 42 -16.55 9.66 0.00
N ARG A 43 -16.50 8.45 -0.57
CA ARG A 43 -15.62 8.17 -1.72
C ARG A 43 -15.95 8.98 -2.98
N ASN A 44 -17.14 9.56 -3.04
CA ASN A 44 -17.62 10.41 -4.14
C ASN A 44 -17.51 11.93 -3.84
N LEU A 45 -16.95 12.31 -2.70
CA LEU A 45 -16.61 13.70 -2.41
C LEU A 45 -15.55 14.20 -3.39
N CYS A 46 -15.76 15.39 -3.94
CA CYS A 46 -14.84 16.01 -4.90
C CYS A 46 -14.13 17.26 -4.34
N SER A 47 -14.59 17.78 -3.21
CA SER A 47 -14.00 18.94 -2.56
C SER A 47 -12.94 18.52 -1.56
N GLU A 48 -11.72 19.09 -1.67
CA GLU A 48 -10.64 18.90 -0.70
C GLU A 48 -11.12 19.11 0.74
N LYS A 49 -11.89 20.19 0.96
CA LYS A 49 -12.37 20.53 2.29
C LYS A 49 -13.32 19.45 2.84
N GLU A 50 -14.28 19.00 2.04
CA GLU A 50 -15.25 17.98 2.48
C GLU A 50 -14.57 16.65 2.76
N ILE A 51 -13.61 16.25 1.91
CA ILE A 51 -12.81 15.04 2.12
C ILE A 51 -11.99 15.18 3.42
N ALA A 52 -11.32 16.32 3.62
CA ALA A 52 -10.54 16.54 4.84
C ALA A 52 -11.41 16.52 6.10
N ASP A 53 -12.55 17.21 6.08
CA ASP A 53 -13.49 17.22 7.18
C ASP A 53 -13.97 15.79 7.51
N TRP A 54 -14.29 15.00 6.50
CA TRP A 54 -14.73 13.63 6.65
C TRP A 54 -13.66 12.73 7.27
N VAL A 55 -12.45 12.69 6.69
CA VAL A 55 -11.36 11.81 7.20
C VAL A 55 -10.88 12.23 8.59
N HIS A 56 -10.97 13.52 8.93
CA HIS A 56 -10.66 13.99 10.28
C HIS A 56 -11.71 13.55 11.29
N GLN A 57 -12.98 13.63 10.93
CA GLN A 57 -14.07 13.17 11.79
C GLN A 57 -13.99 11.65 12.00
N ASP A 58 -13.71 10.90 10.96
CA ASP A 58 -13.57 9.45 11.05
C ASP A 58 -12.34 9.05 11.87
N LEU A 59 -11.22 9.76 11.74
CA LEU A 59 -10.06 9.56 12.62
C LEU A 59 -10.42 9.75 14.09
N GLU A 60 -11.18 10.78 14.45
CA GLU A 60 -11.63 10.98 15.84
C GLU A 60 -12.51 9.83 16.32
N ARG A 61 -13.42 9.34 15.47
CA ARG A 61 -14.25 8.16 15.75
C ARG A 61 -13.39 6.92 16.02
N VAL A 62 -12.47 6.60 15.11
CA VAL A 62 -11.57 5.44 15.22
C VAL A 62 -10.72 5.52 16.49
N LEU A 63 -10.20 6.69 16.82
CA LEU A 63 -9.41 6.89 18.04
C LEU A 63 -10.24 6.72 19.30
N GLN A 64 -11.46 7.27 19.33
CA GLN A 64 -12.37 7.12 20.45
C GLN A 64 -12.76 5.67 20.70
N GLU A 65 -13.00 4.91 19.63
CA GLU A 65 -13.36 3.48 19.72
C GLU A 65 -12.20 2.61 20.20
N ARG A 66 -10.96 2.90 19.75
CA ARG A 66 -9.79 2.06 20.05
C ARG A 66 -9.07 2.40 21.35
N ILE A 67 -9.07 3.66 21.74
CA ILE A 67 -8.26 4.16 22.87
C ILE A 67 -9.15 4.76 23.94
N GLY A 68 -10.26 5.40 23.56
CA GLY A 68 -11.15 6.11 24.45
C GLY A 68 -11.04 7.63 24.30
N ARG A 69 -11.73 8.36 25.21
CA ARG A 69 -11.85 9.83 25.11
C ARG A 69 -10.59 10.57 25.56
N GLU A 70 -9.84 9.99 26.48
CA GLU A 70 -8.63 10.62 27.03
C GLU A 70 -7.39 10.06 26.37
N LEU A 71 -6.79 10.84 25.47
CA LEU A 71 -5.58 10.45 24.76
C LEU A 71 -4.33 10.90 25.52
N PRO A 72 -3.31 10.03 25.70
CA PRO A 72 -2.00 10.41 26.20
C PRO A 72 -1.39 11.57 25.40
N ALA A 73 -0.54 12.39 26.02
CA ALA A 73 0.04 13.57 25.38
C ALA A 73 0.77 13.25 24.07
N ALA A 74 1.58 12.17 24.05
CA ALA A 74 2.28 11.74 22.85
C ALA A 74 1.32 11.34 21.71
N ILE A 75 0.23 10.61 22.04
CA ILE A 75 -0.81 10.22 21.08
C ILE A 75 -1.53 11.46 20.50
N ARG A 76 -1.77 12.50 21.33
CA ARG A 76 -2.36 13.76 20.82
C ARG A 76 -1.47 14.43 19.77
N ILE A 77 -0.16 14.46 20.00
CA ILE A 77 0.80 15.00 19.03
C ILE A 77 0.78 14.17 17.75
N GLN A 78 0.82 12.85 17.86
CA GLN A 78 0.79 11.95 16.70
C GLN A 78 -0.53 12.04 15.93
N LYS A 79 -1.66 12.28 16.62
CA LYS A 79 -2.96 12.57 16.01
C LYS A 79 -2.90 13.81 15.11
N GLU A 80 -2.30 14.90 15.59
CA GLU A 80 -2.17 16.13 14.77
C GLU A 80 -1.28 15.90 13.53
N VAL A 81 -0.22 15.11 13.67
CA VAL A 81 0.59 14.69 12.53
C VAL A 81 -0.23 13.86 11.53
N MET A 82 -1.07 12.96 12.03
CA MET A 82 -1.96 12.14 11.19
C MET A 82 -2.99 12.99 10.47
N LYS A 83 -3.67 13.91 11.17
CA LYS A 83 -4.60 14.88 10.58
C LYS A 83 -3.97 15.65 9.45
N LYS A 84 -2.74 16.14 9.65
CA LYS A 84 -2.01 16.86 8.62
C LYS A 84 -1.76 16.01 7.37
N ARG A 85 -1.37 14.74 7.51
CA ARG A 85 -1.18 13.83 6.37
C ARG A 85 -2.50 13.51 5.67
N LEU A 86 -3.58 13.36 6.43
CA LEU A 86 -4.93 13.14 5.89
C LEU A 86 -5.46 14.39 5.16
N SER A 87 -5.09 15.61 5.58
CA SER A 87 -5.39 16.82 4.79
C SER A 87 -4.67 16.81 3.44
N TRP A 88 -3.40 16.41 3.40
CA TRP A 88 -2.69 16.25 2.13
C TRP A 88 -3.24 15.11 1.26
N PHE A 89 -3.73 14.04 1.89
CA PHE A 89 -4.48 13.00 1.19
C PHE A 89 -5.73 13.60 0.55
N ALA A 90 -6.51 14.39 1.27
CA ALA A 90 -7.73 15.02 0.77
C ALA A 90 -7.49 15.90 -0.45
N GLU A 91 -6.43 16.72 -0.43
CA GLU A 91 -6.00 17.52 -1.59
C GLU A 91 -5.67 16.63 -2.80
N CYS A 92 -4.87 15.56 -2.59
CA CYS A 92 -4.54 14.62 -3.65
C CYS A 92 -5.76 13.86 -4.16
N GLN A 93 -6.64 13.41 -3.26
CA GLN A 93 -7.87 12.69 -3.62
C GLN A 93 -8.81 13.56 -4.46
N ALA A 94 -8.98 14.83 -4.10
CA ALA A 94 -9.79 15.76 -4.88
C ALA A 94 -9.20 15.97 -6.30
N ALA A 95 -7.87 16.06 -6.41
CA ALA A 95 -7.21 16.15 -7.72
C ALA A 95 -7.43 14.88 -8.55
N GLN A 96 -7.28 13.69 -7.95
CA GLN A 96 -7.54 12.42 -8.64
C GLN A 96 -9.00 12.29 -9.08
N TYR A 97 -9.94 12.75 -8.25
CA TYR A 97 -11.35 12.79 -8.60
C TYR A 97 -11.60 13.69 -9.81
N ALA A 98 -10.95 14.87 -9.88
CA ALA A 98 -11.04 15.80 -11.00
C ALA A 98 -10.42 15.24 -12.29
N GLU A 99 -9.43 14.33 -12.19
CA GLU A 99 -8.84 13.59 -13.30
C GLU A 99 -9.67 12.37 -13.75
N GLY A 100 -10.86 12.18 -13.22
CA GLY A 100 -11.78 11.09 -13.58
C GLY A 100 -11.57 9.79 -12.78
N TRP A 101 -10.66 9.71 -11.83
CA TRP A 101 -10.45 8.50 -11.05
C TRP A 101 -11.50 8.31 -9.96
N ARG A 102 -12.11 7.12 -9.92
CA ARG A 102 -13.14 6.74 -8.95
C ARG A 102 -12.73 5.50 -8.18
N ILE A 103 -12.91 5.51 -6.87
CA ILE A 103 -12.73 4.31 -6.04
C ILE A 103 -13.89 3.37 -6.33
N THR A 104 -13.59 2.19 -6.87
CA THR A 104 -14.60 1.17 -7.16
C THR A 104 -14.70 0.13 -6.06
N GLU A 105 -13.55 -0.33 -5.53
CA GLU A 105 -13.49 -1.31 -4.45
C GLU A 105 -12.34 -0.96 -3.49
N VAL A 106 -12.50 -1.33 -2.22
CA VAL A 106 -11.45 -1.28 -1.19
C VAL A 106 -11.40 -2.61 -0.45
N GLU A 107 -10.22 -2.93 0.11
CA GLU A 107 -9.97 -4.12 0.91
C GLU A 107 -10.45 -5.42 0.24
N LYS A 108 -10.29 -5.48 -1.10
CA LYS A 108 -10.71 -6.64 -1.90
C LYS A 108 -9.87 -7.86 -1.60
N ILE A 109 -10.50 -8.88 -1.00
CA ILE A 109 -9.85 -10.16 -0.78
C ILE A 109 -9.76 -10.93 -2.10
N PHE A 110 -8.58 -11.49 -2.37
CA PHE A 110 -8.36 -12.39 -3.49
C PHE A 110 -7.74 -13.70 -3.04
N GLN A 111 -7.97 -14.74 -3.84
CA GLN A 111 -7.38 -16.06 -3.67
C GLN A 111 -6.93 -16.57 -5.03
N LEU A 112 -5.66 -16.94 -5.13
CA LEU A 112 -5.02 -17.44 -6.35
C LEU A 112 -4.43 -18.81 -6.08
N LYS A 113 -4.39 -19.65 -7.12
CA LYS A 113 -3.66 -20.92 -7.08
C LYS A 113 -2.51 -20.85 -8.07
N ILE A 114 -1.29 -20.80 -7.56
CA ILE A 114 -0.07 -20.65 -8.37
C ILE A 114 0.83 -21.85 -8.08
N GLY A 115 1.15 -22.65 -9.11
CA GLY A 115 2.03 -23.82 -8.95
C GLY A 115 1.57 -24.83 -7.90
N GLY A 116 0.25 -24.93 -7.64
CA GLY A 116 -0.30 -25.80 -6.59
C GLY A 116 -0.36 -25.16 -5.19
N ILE A 117 0.19 -23.97 -5.03
CA ILE A 117 0.17 -23.21 -3.75
C ILE A 117 -1.04 -22.27 -3.77
N GLU A 118 -1.81 -22.26 -2.70
CA GLU A 118 -2.86 -21.27 -2.48
C GLU A 118 -2.26 -19.98 -1.92
N VAL A 119 -2.45 -18.87 -2.63
CA VAL A 119 -2.04 -17.53 -2.22
C VAL A 119 -3.28 -16.71 -1.95
N ARG A 120 -3.36 -16.15 -0.75
CA ARG A 120 -4.44 -15.26 -0.33
C ARG A 120 -3.88 -13.90 -0.01
N GLY A 121 -4.57 -12.86 -0.44
CA GLY A 121 -4.17 -11.49 -0.17
C GLY A 121 -5.36 -10.55 -0.17
N GLN A 122 -5.07 -9.28 0.01
CA GLN A 122 -6.04 -8.20 0.06
C GLN A 122 -5.47 -7.01 -0.69
N ILE A 123 -6.32 -6.34 -1.45
CA ILE A 123 -5.98 -5.15 -2.23
C ILE A 123 -6.59 -3.96 -1.52
N ASP A 124 -5.77 -3.01 -1.08
CA ASP A 124 -6.24 -1.87 -0.29
C ASP A 124 -7.23 -1.00 -1.08
N ARG A 125 -6.95 -0.73 -2.37
CA ARG A 125 -7.76 0.18 -3.17
C ARG A 125 -7.71 -0.15 -4.66
N ILE A 126 -8.88 -0.19 -5.29
CA ILE A 126 -9.06 -0.34 -6.73
C ILE A 126 -9.79 0.89 -7.26
N GLU A 127 -9.28 1.42 -8.36
CA GLU A 127 -9.86 2.57 -9.04
C GLU A 127 -10.06 2.32 -10.53
N GLU A 128 -11.06 2.99 -11.07
CA GLU A 128 -11.33 3.06 -12.49
C GLU A 128 -11.46 4.52 -12.91
N ASN A 129 -10.87 4.86 -14.04
CA ASN A 129 -11.01 6.18 -14.62
C ASN A 129 -12.26 6.20 -15.48
N GLU A 130 -13.22 7.07 -15.15
CA GLU A 130 -14.52 7.11 -15.82
C GLU A 130 -14.49 7.63 -17.26
N GLU A 131 -13.40 8.33 -17.65
CA GLU A 131 -13.25 8.85 -19.00
C GLU A 131 -12.56 7.85 -19.94
N THR A 132 -11.58 7.11 -19.43
CA THR A 132 -10.73 6.20 -20.23
C THR A 132 -11.08 4.73 -20.02
N GLY A 133 -11.75 4.37 -18.95
CA GLY A 133 -11.98 2.99 -18.51
C GLY A 133 -10.74 2.31 -17.93
N ALA A 134 -9.63 3.04 -17.78
CA ALA A 134 -8.39 2.49 -17.24
C ALA A 134 -8.54 2.09 -15.77
N LYS A 135 -7.97 0.95 -15.40
CA LYS A 135 -8.02 0.39 -14.03
C LYS A 135 -6.67 0.41 -13.38
N ARG A 136 -6.63 0.80 -12.11
CA ARG A 136 -5.41 0.75 -11.30
C ARG A 136 -5.65 0.23 -9.89
N VAL A 137 -4.59 -0.36 -9.35
CA VAL A 137 -4.54 -0.85 -7.97
C VAL A 137 -3.52 -0.04 -7.20
N LEU A 138 -3.92 0.46 -6.04
CA LEU A 138 -3.08 1.24 -5.16
C LEU A 138 -3.03 0.61 -3.77
N ASP A 139 -1.83 0.53 -3.22
CA ASP A 139 -1.59 0.10 -1.85
C ASP A 139 -1.18 1.33 -1.01
N TYR A 140 -1.73 1.48 0.17
CA TYR A 140 -1.44 2.63 1.03
C TYR A 140 -0.09 2.50 1.73
N LYS A 141 0.75 3.52 1.61
CA LYS A 141 2.08 3.55 2.25
C LYS A 141 2.31 4.82 3.05
N THR A 142 2.51 4.66 4.35
CA THR A 142 2.76 5.78 5.29
C THR A 142 4.23 6.06 5.54
N LYS A 143 5.13 5.55 4.67
CA LYS A 143 6.58 5.76 4.79
C LYS A 143 6.93 7.25 4.76
N SER A 144 7.92 7.63 5.55
CA SER A 144 8.34 9.03 5.66
C SER A 144 9.09 9.57 4.46
N LYS A 145 9.65 8.68 3.62
CA LYS A 145 10.49 9.03 2.46
C LYS A 145 10.22 8.11 1.29
N ASP A 146 10.45 8.64 0.09
CA ASP A 146 10.53 7.94 -1.21
C ASP A 146 9.59 6.71 -1.37
N HIS A 147 8.51 6.91 -2.11
CA HIS A 147 7.58 5.85 -2.48
C HIS A 147 7.96 5.20 -3.81
N GLY A 148 9.26 4.96 -4.03
CA GLY A 148 9.73 4.27 -5.22
C GLY A 148 9.17 2.85 -5.30
N VAL A 149 8.09 2.66 -6.08
CA VAL A 149 7.37 1.38 -6.18
C VAL A 149 8.30 0.28 -6.63
N VAL A 150 9.05 0.50 -7.71
CA VAL A 150 9.99 -0.49 -8.25
C VAL A 150 11.01 -0.94 -7.21
N LYS A 151 11.66 0.02 -6.52
CA LYS A 151 12.69 -0.29 -5.51
C LYS A 151 12.16 -1.05 -4.29
N ALA A 152 10.89 -0.90 -3.99
CA ALA A 152 10.27 -1.60 -2.87
C ALA A 152 10.03 -3.08 -3.17
N HIS A 153 9.90 -3.45 -4.45
CA HIS A 153 9.50 -4.78 -4.87
C HIS A 153 10.57 -5.52 -5.67
N ALA A 154 11.54 -4.82 -6.24
CA ALA A 154 12.60 -5.43 -7.04
C ALA A 154 13.96 -4.82 -6.73
N VAL A 155 15.00 -5.67 -6.72
CA VAL A 155 16.38 -5.27 -6.46
C VAL A 155 17.24 -5.65 -7.65
N GLN A 156 17.98 -4.67 -8.18
CA GLN A 156 18.92 -4.89 -9.26
C GLN A 156 19.99 -5.93 -8.88
N ILE A 157 20.22 -6.89 -9.75
CA ILE A 157 21.30 -7.86 -9.62
C ILE A 157 22.60 -7.17 -10.08
N LYS A 158 23.61 -7.19 -9.23
CA LYS A 158 24.95 -6.66 -9.51
C LYS A 158 25.94 -7.80 -9.48
N SER A 159 27.12 -7.61 -10.09
CA SER A 159 28.20 -8.60 -10.09
C SER A 159 28.63 -9.06 -8.68
N ASN A 160 28.46 -8.21 -7.67
CA ASN A 160 28.76 -8.52 -6.28
C ASN A 160 27.52 -8.91 -5.46
N THR A 161 26.38 -9.20 -6.08
CA THR A 161 25.17 -9.63 -5.36
C THR A 161 25.43 -10.97 -4.69
N ARG A 162 25.32 -11.00 -3.37
CA ARG A 162 25.43 -12.24 -2.59
C ARG A 162 24.09 -12.96 -2.63
N TRP A 163 24.11 -14.17 -3.14
CA TRP A 163 22.98 -15.08 -3.13
C TRP A 163 23.04 -15.99 -1.90
N PRO A 164 21.92 -16.25 -1.22
CA PRO A 164 21.85 -17.37 -0.29
C PRO A 164 22.26 -18.67 -0.97
N GLU A 165 23.01 -19.54 -0.30
CA GLU A 165 23.60 -20.74 -0.89
C GLU A 165 22.55 -21.61 -1.60
N HIS A 166 21.39 -21.81 -0.96
CA HIS A 166 20.28 -22.60 -1.48
C HIS A 166 19.56 -21.98 -2.70
N LEU A 167 19.87 -20.75 -3.06
CA LEU A 167 19.26 -20.05 -4.21
C LEU A 167 20.24 -19.84 -5.37
N LYS A 168 21.53 -20.15 -5.21
CA LYS A 168 22.55 -19.88 -6.23
C LYS A 168 22.31 -20.61 -7.55
N GLU A 169 21.71 -21.80 -7.48
CA GLU A 169 21.48 -22.67 -8.64
C GLU A 169 20.03 -22.64 -9.13
N VAL A 170 19.15 -21.87 -8.48
CA VAL A 170 17.73 -21.79 -8.86
C VAL A 170 17.52 -20.76 -9.95
N GLU A 171 17.36 -21.20 -11.19
CA GLU A 171 17.12 -20.32 -12.35
C GLU A 171 15.91 -19.40 -12.18
N ALA A 172 14.84 -19.87 -11.54
CA ALA A 172 13.63 -19.10 -11.30
C ALA A 172 13.87 -17.85 -10.42
N VAL A 173 14.88 -17.88 -9.53
CA VAL A 173 15.23 -16.72 -8.69
C VAL A 173 16.05 -15.69 -9.44
N LYS A 174 16.67 -16.11 -10.54
CA LYS A 174 17.40 -15.25 -11.48
C LYS A 174 16.48 -14.65 -12.54
N ALA A 175 15.17 -14.89 -12.45
CA ALA A 175 14.19 -14.33 -13.37
C ALA A 175 14.28 -12.81 -13.35
N MET A 176 14.45 -12.29 -14.55
CA MET A 176 14.84 -10.93 -14.80
C MET A 176 13.62 -10.08 -15.05
N LEU A 177 13.52 -9.02 -14.27
CA LEU A 177 12.74 -7.88 -14.68
C LEU A 177 13.65 -6.99 -15.52
N PRO A 178 13.32 -6.74 -16.78
CA PRO A 178 13.88 -5.61 -17.50
C PRO A 178 13.37 -4.35 -16.78
N LEU A 179 14.07 -3.94 -15.73
CA LEU A 179 13.76 -2.68 -15.06
C LEU A 179 14.35 -1.58 -15.92
N GLY A 180 13.51 -0.80 -16.57
CA GLY A 180 13.86 0.50 -17.12
C GLY A 180 14.31 1.48 -16.02
N TYR A 181 15.33 1.06 -15.24
CA TYR A 181 15.84 1.86 -14.13
C TYR A 181 16.83 2.89 -14.67
N ARG A 182 16.45 4.17 -14.64
CA ARG A 182 17.23 5.31 -15.18
C ARG A 182 17.56 5.18 -16.67
N GLY A 183 16.63 4.68 -17.48
CA GLY A 183 16.81 4.56 -18.94
C GLY A 183 17.79 3.47 -19.37
N LYS A 184 18.08 2.49 -18.50
CA LYS A 184 18.86 1.29 -18.82
C LYS A 184 18.12 0.06 -18.35
N GLU A 185 18.02 -0.93 -19.22
CA GLU A 185 17.58 -2.26 -18.82
C GLU A 185 18.56 -2.84 -17.80
N ALA A 186 18.04 -3.40 -16.72
CA ALA A 186 18.84 -4.01 -15.68
C ALA A 186 18.18 -5.28 -15.19
N GLU A 187 19.00 -6.30 -15.03
CA GLU A 187 18.58 -7.54 -14.38
C GLU A 187 18.23 -7.27 -12.91
N ALA A 188 17.08 -7.77 -12.49
CA ALA A 188 16.62 -7.61 -11.13
C ALA A 188 15.98 -8.90 -10.62
N ARG A 189 15.85 -8.99 -9.31
CA ARG A 189 15.05 -10.03 -8.65
C ARG A 189 13.91 -9.42 -7.88
N TRP A 190 12.81 -10.12 -7.83
CA TRP A 190 11.71 -9.78 -6.94
C TRP A 190 12.13 -9.94 -5.48
N THR A 191 11.75 -8.98 -4.66
CA THR A 191 11.87 -9.03 -3.21
C THR A 191 10.50 -9.04 -2.52
N ASN A 192 9.47 -8.64 -3.27
CA ASN A 192 8.08 -8.66 -2.83
C ASN A 192 7.19 -8.80 -4.07
N LEU A 193 6.32 -9.80 -4.08
CA LEU A 193 5.43 -10.13 -5.20
C LEU A 193 4.06 -9.45 -5.14
N GLN A 194 3.85 -8.48 -4.28
CA GLN A 194 2.55 -7.83 -4.09
C GLN A 194 1.98 -7.26 -5.42
N PRO A 195 2.70 -6.43 -6.21
CA PRO A 195 2.16 -5.90 -7.45
C PRO A 195 1.79 -6.97 -8.50
N PRO A 196 2.66 -7.98 -8.78
CA PRO A 196 2.28 -9.06 -9.69
C PRO A 196 1.08 -9.88 -9.22
N LEU A 197 0.96 -10.13 -7.92
CA LEU A 197 -0.18 -10.85 -7.36
C LEU A 197 -1.48 -10.06 -7.52
N TYR A 198 -1.43 -8.75 -7.34
CA TYR A 198 -2.57 -7.88 -7.59
C TYR A 198 -3.00 -7.91 -9.05
N ALA A 199 -2.05 -7.81 -9.98
CA ALA A 199 -2.36 -7.87 -11.39
C ALA A 199 -2.89 -9.24 -11.81
N LEU A 200 -2.37 -10.34 -11.25
CA LEU A 200 -2.92 -11.68 -11.47
C LEU A 200 -4.33 -11.84 -10.93
N ALA A 201 -4.62 -11.23 -9.79
CA ALA A 201 -5.94 -11.29 -9.14
C ALA A 201 -7.00 -10.48 -9.90
N MET A 202 -6.59 -9.37 -10.50
CA MET A 202 -7.48 -8.47 -11.24
C MET A 202 -7.71 -8.90 -12.69
N GLY A 203 -6.78 -9.64 -13.29
CA GLY A 203 -6.81 -10.03 -14.71
C GLY A 203 -6.46 -8.86 -15.63
N GLU A 204 -7.37 -7.91 -15.81
CA GLU A 204 -7.15 -6.69 -16.60
C GLU A 204 -6.81 -5.53 -15.65
N LEU A 205 -5.61 -4.99 -15.80
CA LEU A 205 -5.08 -3.92 -14.98
C LEU A 205 -4.09 -3.08 -15.79
N ASP A 206 -4.31 -1.78 -15.85
CA ASP A 206 -3.47 -0.85 -16.61
C ASP A 206 -2.27 -0.37 -15.81
N SER A 207 -2.41 -0.26 -14.48
CA SER A 207 -1.30 0.16 -13.63
C SER A 207 -1.46 -0.30 -12.18
N VAL A 208 -0.31 -0.39 -11.50
CA VAL A 208 -0.21 -0.75 -10.10
C VAL A 208 0.75 0.21 -9.40
N GLY A 209 0.48 0.53 -8.15
CA GLY A 209 1.33 1.46 -7.43
C GLY A 209 0.95 1.66 -5.97
N TYR A 210 1.34 2.83 -5.48
CA TYR A 210 1.07 3.26 -4.12
C TYR A 210 0.28 4.56 -4.08
N PHE A 211 -0.60 4.67 -3.11
CA PHE A 211 -1.01 5.96 -2.60
C PHE A 211 -0.15 6.26 -1.37
N GLY A 212 0.85 7.13 -1.55
CA GLY A 212 1.79 7.48 -0.49
C GLY A 212 1.23 8.56 0.43
N LEU A 213 1.36 8.35 1.74
CA LEU A 213 1.02 9.32 2.79
C LEU A 213 2.29 9.63 3.60
N GLY A 214 3.26 10.26 2.95
CA GLY A 214 4.56 10.56 3.54
C GLY A 214 4.54 11.65 4.62
N ALA A 215 5.72 11.90 5.19
CA ALA A 215 5.88 12.87 6.27
C ALA A 215 5.85 14.34 5.80
N THR A 216 5.98 14.59 4.50
CA THR A 216 5.92 15.93 3.89
C THR A 216 4.87 15.95 2.79
N ARG A 217 4.36 17.14 2.47
CA ARG A 217 3.37 17.29 1.39
C ARG A 217 3.85 16.71 0.06
N SER A 218 5.12 16.90 -0.28
CA SER A 218 5.73 16.39 -1.51
C SER A 218 5.80 14.85 -1.58
N ASN A 219 5.63 14.18 -0.45
CA ASN A 219 5.61 12.71 -0.33
C ASN A 219 4.19 12.14 -0.17
N VAL A 220 3.17 12.95 -0.45
CA VAL A 220 1.78 12.49 -0.53
C VAL A 220 1.32 12.56 -1.96
N GLY A 221 0.83 11.43 -2.49
CA GLY A 221 0.41 11.33 -3.89
C GLY A 221 0.33 9.90 -4.38
N VAL A 222 -0.06 9.76 -5.65
CA VAL A 222 -0.08 8.49 -6.36
C VAL A 222 1.27 8.25 -7.04
N TYR A 223 1.85 7.08 -6.80
CA TYR A 223 3.14 6.64 -7.34
C TYR A 223 2.93 5.31 -8.07
N LEU A 224 2.95 5.36 -9.38
CA LEU A 224 2.72 4.17 -10.21
C LEU A 224 4.05 3.46 -10.53
N TRP A 225 3.98 2.16 -10.77
CA TRP A 225 5.07 1.40 -11.39
C TRP A 225 5.13 1.78 -12.87
N PRO A 226 6.22 2.39 -13.33
CA PRO A 226 6.35 2.78 -14.73
C PRO A 226 6.32 1.54 -15.64
N ASP A 227 5.51 1.62 -16.70
CA ASP A 227 5.45 0.60 -17.76
C ASP A 227 5.18 -0.84 -17.23
N PHE A 228 4.46 -0.98 -16.11
CA PHE A 228 4.09 -2.29 -15.59
C PHE A 228 3.19 -3.02 -16.59
N GLY A 229 3.62 -4.20 -17.04
CA GLY A 229 2.91 -4.91 -18.08
C GLY A 229 3.11 -6.42 -18.09
N SER A 230 2.77 -7.06 -19.21
CA SER A 230 2.82 -8.52 -19.38
C SER A 230 4.21 -9.12 -19.14
N ALA A 231 5.28 -8.40 -19.46
CA ALA A 231 6.65 -8.87 -19.22
C ALA A 231 6.98 -8.98 -17.73
N ASP A 232 6.49 -8.02 -16.93
CA ASP A 232 6.67 -8.04 -15.46
C ASP A 232 5.87 -9.20 -14.84
N LEU A 233 4.66 -9.45 -15.35
CA LEU A 233 3.82 -10.57 -14.94
C LEU A 233 4.45 -11.92 -15.26
N GLU A 234 5.01 -12.08 -16.46
CA GLU A 234 5.71 -13.29 -16.86
C GLU A 234 6.97 -13.52 -15.99
N ALA A 235 7.72 -12.47 -15.72
CA ALA A 235 8.88 -12.55 -14.83
C ALA A 235 8.48 -12.97 -13.40
N ALA A 236 7.34 -12.53 -12.92
CA ALA A 236 6.84 -12.90 -11.60
C ALA A 236 6.25 -14.33 -11.50
N ARG A 237 5.85 -14.92 -12.65
CA ARG A 237 5.33 -16.30 -12.71
C ARG A 237 6.43 -17.37 -12.71
N LYS A 238 7.63 -17.03 -13.09
CA LYS A 238 8.81 -17.91 -13.09
C LYS A 238 9.42 -18.05 -11.71
#